data_aecaae9a880264e323c70ade46cf7bc4
#
_entry.id   aecaae9a880264e323c70ade46cf7bc4
#
_cell.length_a   1.000
_cell.length_b   1.000
_cell.length_c   1.000
_cell.angle_alpha   90.00
_cell.angle_beta   90.00
_cell.angle_gamma   90.00
#
_symmetry.space_group_name_H-M   'P 1'
#
loop_
_entity.id
_entity.type
_entity.pdbx_description
1 polymer ?
#
loop_
_entity_poly.entity_id
_entity_poly.type
_entity_poly.pdbx_seq_one_letter_code
_entity_poly.pdbx_strand_id
1 'polypeptide(L)'
;MRVTIEKKTDQLNFEDFLGGVTRDVTIAGVKAGTKEQQYDVAIEGDKRVWRPAITVLKLLVEAWGDDAKEWVGRRARLYGDPDVMFGREKVGGIRVSHVSHIDKTLTARLSVTRGKRETFTVDPLPDAAPATPEPTSESVAATTDREVLKAMWHASGDERRAEIEARVAELAKEAATDGE
;
A
#
# COMPACT_ATOMS: atom_id res chain seq x y z
N MET A 1 2.46 -22.06 -17.27
CA MET A 1 1.63 -21.90 -16.07
C MET A 1 2.56 -21.53 -14.92
N ARG A 2 2.38 -20.36 -14.28
CA ARG A 2 3.13 -19.99 -13.07
C ARG A 2 2.35 -20.48 -11.85
N VAL A 3 3.00 -21.18 -10.95
CA VAL A 3 2.40 -21.58 -9.68
C VAL A 3 2.55 -20.40 -8.73
N THR A 4 1.42 -19.84 -8.28
CA THR A 4 1.37 -18.80 -7.25
C THR A 4 0.81 -19.43 -5.99
N ILE A 5 1.57 -19.37 -4.90
CA ILE A 5 1.11 -19.84 -3.59
C ILE A 5 0.56 -18.62 -2.87
N GLU A 6 -0.76 -18.57 -2.75
CA GLU A 6 -1.44 -17.54 -1.94
C GLU A 6 -1.73 -18.10 -0.55
N LYS A 7 -1.19 -17.46 0.46
CA LYS A 7 -1.50 -17.77 1.84
C LYS A 7 -2.88 -17.17 2.14
N LYS A 8 -3.89 -18.01 2.33
CA LYS A 8 -5.23 -17.57 2.76
C LYS A 8 -5.17 -17.15 4.22
N THR A 9 -4.93 -15.88 4.48
CA THR A 9 -4.97 -15.31 5.82
C THR A 9 -5.86 -14.06 5.83
N ASP A 10 -6.41 -13.76 6.99
CA ASP A 10 -7.22 -12.56 7.24
C ASP A 10 -6.36 -11.31 7.50
N GLN A 11 -5.02 -11.45 7.45
CA GLN A 11 -4.08 -10.37 7.73
C GLN A 11 -2.98 -10.27 6.67
N LEU A 12 -2.33 -9.11 6.61
CA LEU A 12 -1.07 -8.92 5.90
C LEU A 12 0.05 -9.68 6.61
N ASN A 13 0.91 -10.34 5.84
CA ASN A 13 2.04 -11.10 6.35
C ASN A 13 3.36 -10.57 5.80
N PHE A 14 4.47 -10.93 6.44
CA PHE A 14 5.81 -10.58 5.98
C PHE A 14 6.07 -11.06 4.55
N GLU A 15 5.54 -12.23 4.19
CA GLU A 15 5.69 -12.83 2.86
C GLU A 15 5.11 -11.96 1.74
N ASP A 16 4.12 -11.10 2.04
CA ASP A 16 3.55 -10.15 1.06
C ASP A 16 4.56 -9.06 0.63
N PHE A 17 5.66 -8.93 1.37
CA PHE A 17 6.70 -7.91 1.18
C PHE A 17 8.06 -8.49 0.80
N LEU A 18 8.13 -9.77 0.45
CA LEU A 18 9.38 -10.40 -0.02
C LEU A 18 9.87 -9.75 -1.31
N GLY A 19 11.20 -9.76 -1.49
CA GLY A 19 11.82 -9.16 -2.68
C GLY A 19 11.93 -7.63 -2.65
N GLY A 20 11.78 -7.02 -1.46
CA GLY A 20 11.88 -5.56 -1.29
C GLY A 20 10.62 -4.80 -1.71
N VAL A 21 9.50 -5.49 -1.81
CA VAL A 21 8.20 -4.85 -2.09
C VAL A 21 7.82 -3.90 -0.98
N THR A 22 7.41 -2.69 -1.35
CA THR A 22 6.80 -1.71 -0.44
C THR A 22 5.36 -1.47 -0.85
N ARG A 23 4.51 -1.12 0.12
CA ARG A 23 3.10 -0.86 -0.13
C ARG A 23 2.64 0.36 0.65
N ASP A 24 2.09 1.35 -0.06
CA ASP A 24 1.40 2.46 0.55
C ASP A 24 -0.03 2.03 0.88
N VAL A 25 -0.41 2.21 2.14
CA VAL A 25 -1.73 1.86 2.64
C VAL A 25 -2.42 3.08 3.23
N THR A 26 -3.74 3.18 3.04
CA THR A 26 -4.60 4.15 3.71
C THR A 26 -5.37 3.43 4.81
N ILE A 27 -5.39 4.00 6.01
CA ILE A 27 -6.10 3.43 7.14
C ILE A 27 -7.60 3.71 7.00
N ALA A 28 -8.39 2.64 6.91
CA ALA A 28 -9.85 2.72 6.86
C ALA A 28 -10.51 2.64 8.25
N GLY A 29 -9.80 2.09 9.24
CA GLY A 29 -10.29 1.98 10.60
C GLY A 29 -9.34 1.21 11.50
N VAL A 30 -9.53 1.35 12.80
CA VAL A 30 -8.76 0.64 13.83
C VAL A 30 -9.74 0.00 14.82
N LYS A 31 -9.54 -1.27 15.11
CA LYS A 31 -10.35 -2.03 16.08
C LYS A 31 -9.45 -2.70 17.11
N ALA A 32 -9.99 -2.95 18.29
CA ALA A 32 -9.29 -3.79 19.26
C ALA A 32 -9.12 -5.20 18.72
N GLY A 33 -7.90 -5.70 18.80
CA GLY A 33 -7.53 -7.04 18.37
C GLY A 33 -7.58 -8.06 19.51
N THR A 34 -6.66 -9.01 19.48
CA THR A 34 -6.52 -10.07 20.50
C THR A 34 -5.45 -9.71 21.53
N LYS A 35 -5.24 -10.59 22.55
CA LYS A 35 -4.19 -10.41 23.55
C LYS A 35 -2.78 -10.34 22.95
N GLU A 36 -2.56 -11.05 21.84
CA GLU A 36 -1.25 -11.13 21.19
C GLU A 36 -1.04 -9.99 20.19
N GLN A 37 -2.13 -9.53 19.57
CA GLN A 37 -2.12 -8.46 18.58
C GLN A 37 -3.15 -7.43 18.96
N GLN A 38 -2.69 -6.33 19.56
CA GLN A 38 -3.53 -5.38 20.26
C GLN A 38 -4.58 -4.69 19.39
N TYR A 39 -4.28 -4.50 18.10
CA TYR A 39 -5.15 -3.79 17.17
C TYR A 39 -5.17 -4.44 15.79
N ASP A 40 -6.36 -4.47 15.21
CA ASP A 40 -6.61 -4.77 13.82
C ASP A 40 -6.81 -3.44 13.07
N VAL A 41 -5.89 -3.14 12.15
CA VAL A 41 -5.95 -1.94 11.32
C VAL A 41 -6.51 -2.32 9.96
N ALA A 42 -7.72 -1.85 9.66
CA ALA A 42 -8.35 -2.01 8.36
C ALA A 42 -7.69 -1.08 7.34
N ILE A 43 -7.49 -1.58 6.13
CA ILE A 43 -6.83 -0.88 5.02
C ILE A 43 -7.85 -0.66 3.91
N GLU A 44 -7.87 0.51 3.32
CA GLU A 44 -8.73 0.79 2.18
C GLU A 44 -8.41 -0.12 1.00
N GLY A 45 -9.45 -0.71 0.40
CA GLY A 45 -9.33 -1.58 -0.76
C GLY A 45 -8.72 -2.97 -0.48
N ASP A 46 -8.41 -3.32 0.77
CA ASP A 46 -7.98 -4.67 1.13
C ASP A 46 -8.96 -5.31 2.11
N LYS A 47 -9.30 -6.58 1.89
CA LYS A 47 -10.16 -7.34 2.79
C LYS A 47 -9.43 -7.84 4.04
N ARG A 48 -8.10 -7.85 3.99
CA ARG A 48 -7.22 -8.27 5.07
C ARG A 48 -6.92 -7.08 5.98
N VAL A 49 -6.67 -7.36 7.24
CA VAL A 49 -6.25 -6.35 8.20
C VAL A 49 -4.72 -6.33 8.33
N TRP A 50 -4.19 -5.19 8.71
CA TRP A 50 -2.82 -5.08 9.17
C TRP A 50 -2.78 -5.15 10.69
N ARG A 51 -1.93 -6.01 11.24
CA ARG A 51 -1.70 -6.17 12.68
C ARG A 51 -0.30 -5.68 13.03
N PRO A 52 -0.14 -4.40 13.36
CA PRO A 52 1.17 -3.83 13.65
C PRO A 52 1.80 -4.41 14.91
N ALA A 53 3.10 -4.66 14.87
CA ALA A 53 3.87 -4.99 16.06
C ALA A 53 3.84 -3.82 17.06
N ILE A 54 4.04 -4.10 18.35
CA ILE A 54 4.01 -3.08 19.44
C ILE A 54 4.96 -1.91 19.16
N THR A 55 6.13 -2.16 18.61
CA THR A 55 7.09 -1.11 18.23
C THR A 55 6.56 -0.19 17.14
N VAL A 56 5.85 -0.75 16.16
CA VAL A 56 5.20 0.02 15.09
C VAL A 56 4.03 0.82 15.65
N LEU A 57 3.20 0.24 16.52
CA LEU A 57 2.11 0.96 17.20
C LEU A 57 2.62 2.17 17.97
N LYS A 58 3.70 2.02 18.75
CA LYS A 58 4.32 3.13 19.48
C LYS A 58 4.80 4.23 18.54
N LEU A 59 5.36 3.86 17.39
CA LEU A 59 5.81 4.80 16.38
C LEU A 59 4.66 5.57 15.76
N LEU A 60 3.54 4.89 15.45
CA LEU A 60 2.33 5.54 14.93
C LEU A 60 1.68 6.46 15.97
N VAL A 61 1.66 6.07 17.25
CA VAL A 61 1.18 6.94 18.35
C VAL A 61 2.05 8.20 18.45
N GLU A 62 3.35 8.08 18.31
CA GLU A 62 4.25 9.24 18.35
C GLU A 62 4.08 10.15 17.13
N ALA A 63 3.76 9.58 15.97
CA ALA A 63 3.51 10.31 14.73
C ALA A 63 2.12 10.96 14.68
N TRP A 64 1.09 10.27 15.18
CA TRP A 64 -0.31 10.64 14.94
C TRP A 64 -1.15 10.85 16.20
N GLY A 65 -0.59 10.59 17.37
CA GLY A 65 -1.35 10.59 18.64
C GLY A 65 -2.00 9.24 18.94
N ASP A 66 -2.58 9.12 20.12
CA ASP A 66 -3.15 7.90 20.67
C ASP A 66 -4.65 7.70 20.36
N ASP A 67 -5.30 8.69 19.75
CA ASP A 67 -6.69 8.54 19.29
C ASP A 67 -6.73 7.82 17.93
N ALA A 68 -7.19 6.58 17.95
CA ALA A 68 -7.31 5.75 16.74
C ALA A 68 -8.24 6.35 15.66
N LYS A 69 -9.14 7.26 16.03
CA LYS A 69 -10.02 7.96 15.07
C LYS A 69 -9.23 8.91 14.18
N GLU A 70 -8.18 9.52 14.72
CA GLU A 70 -7.29 10.41 13.97
C GLU A 70 -6.42 9.67 12.95
N TRP A 71 -6.34 8.33 13.05
CA TRP A 71 -5.57 7.53 12.11
C TRP A 71 -6.32 7.24 10.81
N VAL A 72 -7.65 7.34 10.82
CA VAL A 72 -8.49 7.09 9.64
C VAL A 72 -8.19 8.10 8.55
N GLY A 73 -7.96 7.63 7.33
CA GLY A 73 -7.56 8.43 6.17
C GLY A 73 -6.07 8.74 6.10
N ARG A 74 -5.29 8.48 7.17
CA ARG A 74 -3.83 8.64 7.15
C ARG A 74 -3.17 7.47 6.43
N ARG A 75 -2.00 7.74 5.85
CA ARG A 75 -1.29 6.78 5.01
C ARG A 75 0.05 6.39 5.61
N ALA A 76 0.43 5.13 5.40
CA ALA A 76 1.72 4.61 5.79
C ALA A 76 2.31 3.77 4.66
N ARG A 77 3.65 3.83 4.48
CA ARG A 77 4.39 2.94 3.60
C ARG A 77 4.92 1.78 4.41
N LEU A 78 4.42 0.61 4.10
CA LEU A 78 4.80 -0.66 4.71
C LEU A 78 5.93 -1.32 3.92
N TYR A 79 6.82 -2.02 4.62
CA TYR A 79 7.85 -2.87 4.03
C TYR A 79 8.12 -4.08 4.91
N GLY A 80 8.72 -5.12 4.33
CA GLY A 80 9.14 -6.33 5.04
C GLY A 80 10.55 -6.18 5.58
N ASP A 81 10.72 -6.38 6.89
CA ASP A 81 12.00 -6.42 7.55
C ASP A 81 12.33 -7.88 7.92
N PRO A 82 13.32 -8.53 7.26
CA PRO A 82 13.67 -9.91 7.52
C PRO A 82 14.37 -10.12 8.87
N ASP A 83 14.86 -9.06 9.49
CA ASP A 83 15.61 -9.12 10.75
C ASP A 83 14.71 -9.06 12.00
N VAL A 84 13.39 -9.00 11.82
CA VAL A 84 12.45 -9.06 12.94
C VAL A 84 12.51 -10.42 13.61
N MET A 85 12.74 -10.39 14.92
CA MET A 85 12.93 -11.58 15.75
C MET A 85 11.65 -11.94 16.50
N PHE A 86 11.37 -13.24 16.61
CA PHE A 86 10.43 -13.78 17.58
C PHE A 86 11.19 -14.79 18.46
N GLY A 87 11.40 -14.43 19.72
CA GLY A 87 12.31 -15.18 20.58
C GLY A 87 13.75 -15.11 20.07
N ARG A 88 14.30 -16.24 19.61
CA ARG A 88 15.65 -16.36 19.05
C ARG A 88 15.68 -16.55 17.54
N GLU A 89 14.52 -16.62 16.90
CA GLU A 89 14.38 -16.89 15.48
C GLU A 89 14.08 -15.61 14.69
N LYS A 90 14.68 -15.47 13.51
CA LYS A 90 14.34 -14.42 12.55
C LYS A 90 13.11 -14.88 11.78
N VAL A 91 11.97 -14.28 12.09
CA VAL A 91 10.69 -14.62 11.44
C VAL A 91 10.27 -13.61 10.38
N GLY A 92 10.97 -12.47 10.34
CA GLY A 92 10.54 -11.33 9.54
C GLY A 92 9.30 -10.63 10.11
N GLY A 93 9.05 -9.43 9.65
CA GLY A 93 7.88 -8.65 10.09
C GLY A 93 7.61 -7.44 9.21
N ILE A 94 6.43 -6.86 9.39
CA ILE A 94 6.04 -5.66 8.65
C ILE A 94 6.44 -4.43 9.45
N ARG A 95 7.15 -3.50 8.79
CA ARG A 95 7.61 -2.23 9.34
C ARG A 95 7.03 -1.07 8.55
N VAL A 96 7.20 0.15 9.07
CA VAL A 96 6.78 1.39 8.43
C VAL A 96 8.03 2.23 8.16
N SER A 97 8.17 2.70 6.92
CA SER A 97 9.28 3.59 6.51
C SER A 97 8.83 5.05 6.38
N HIS A 98 7.59 5.30 6.00
CA HIS A 98 7.03 6.64 5.82
C HIS A 98 5.61 6.69 6.37
N VAL A 99 5.23 7.86 6.89
CA VAL A 99 3.85 8.15 7.34
C VAL A 99 3.43 9.53 6.85
N SER A 100 2.14 9.67 6.54
CA SER A 100 1.57 10.97 6.18
C SER A 100 1.32 11.83 7.44
N HIS A 101 1.02 13.11 7.25
CA HIS A 101 0.68 14.06 8.31
C HIS A 101 1.79 14.26 9.35
N ILE A 102 3.03 14.18 8.92
CA ILE A 102 4.20 14.67 9.66
C ILE A 102 5.00 15.60 8.74
N ASP A 103 5.52 16.69 9.28
CA ASP A 103 6.22 17.72 8.50
C ASP A 103 7.71 17.41 8.31
N LYS A 104 8.26 16.56 9.15
CA LYS A 104 9.68 16.20 9.17
C LYS A 104 9.88 14.75 9.60
N THR A 105 11.05 14.21 9.28
CA THR A 105 11.49 12.91 9.75
C THR A 105 11.31 12.78 11.27
N LEU A 106 10.55 11.77 11.69
CA LEU A 106 10.34 11.41 13.08
C LEU A 106 11.35 10.33 13.47
N THR A 107 12.10 10.57 14.53
CA THR A 107 13.03 9.61 15.11
C THR A 107 12.63 9.27 16.52
N ALA A 108 12.23 8.03 16.74
CA ALA A 108 11.77 7.52 18.03
C ALA A 108 12.73 6.48 18.59
N ARG A 109 13.11 6.59 19.85
CA ARG A 109 13.92 5.60 20.56
C ARG A 109 13.03 4.67 21.39
N LEU A 110 12.65 3.55 20.80
CA LEU A 110 11.67 2.63 21.36
C LEU A 110 12.31 1.41 22.00
N SER A 111 11.67 0.91 23.07
CA SER A 111 12.08 -0.35 23.70
C SER A 111 11.61 -1.54 22.85
N VAL A 112 12.53 -2.35 22.37
CA VAL A 112 12.26 -3.56 21.58
C VAL A 112 12.13 -4.77 22.48
N THR A 113 13.03 -4.90 23.45
CA THR A 113 13.01 -5.91 24.50
C THR A 113 13.40 -5.28 25.83
N ARG A 114 13.26 -6.04 26.93
CA ARG A 114 13.66 -5.55 28.26
C ARG A 114 15.15 -5.17 28.26
N GLY A 115 15.42 -3.87 28.49
CA GLY A 115 16.77 -3.32 28.52
C GLY A 115 17.38 -2.95 27.16
N LYS A 116 16.76 -3.29 26.04
CA LYS A 116 17.24 -2.93 24.69
C LYS A 116 16.32 -1.91 24.05
N ARG A 117 16.90 -0.75 23.69
CA ARG A 117 16.23 0.29 22.90
C ARG A 117 16.87 0.40 21.52
N GLU A 118 16.04 0.54 20.52
CA GLU A 118 16.47 0.78 19.14
C GLU A 118 15.86 2.09 18.65
N THR A 119 16.56 2.73 17.74
CA THR A 119 16.11 3.95 17.09
C THR A 119 15.34 3.57 15.83
N PHE A 120 14.11 4.04 15.73
CA PHE A 120 13.26 3.90 14.55
C PHE A 120 13.08 5.27 13.92
N THR A 121 13.20 5.31 12.62
CA THR A 121 13.03 6.55 11.85
C THR A 121 11.95 6.33 10.82
N VAL A 122 11.02 7.28 10.72
CA VAL A 122 10.02 7.35 9.65
C VAL A 122 10.07 8.72 9.00
N ASP A 123 10.00 8.72 7.69
CA ASP A 123 10.00 9.92 6.88
C ASP A 123 8.58 10.36 6.53
N PRO A 124 8.38 11.65 6.21
CA PRO A 124 7.11 12.11 5.69
C PRO A 124 6.76 11.34 4.41
N LEU A 125 5.55 10.76 4.38
CA LEU A 125 4.99 10.23 3.15
C LEU A 125 4.40 11.39 2.37
N PRO A 126 4.93 11.74 1.19
CA PRO A 126 4.36 12.78 0.37
C PRO A 126 2.86 12.54 0.19
N ASP A 127 2.07 13.61 0.16
CA ASP A 127 0.68 13.47 -0.23
C ASP A 127 0.62 12.66 -1.51
N ALA A 128 -0.33 11.71 -1.59
CA ALA A 128 -0.54 11.04 -2.86
C ALA A 128 -0.68 12.16 -3.88
N ALA A 129 0.15 12.14 -4.91
CA ALA A 129 -0.16 12.91 -6.09
C ALA A 129 -1.65 12.67 -6.33
N PRO A 130 -2.49 13.72 -6.48
CA PRO A 130 -3.92 13.54 -6.64
C PRO A 130 -4.09 12.39 -7.60
N ALA A 131 -4.80 11.34 -7.16
CA ALA A 131 -5.00 10.15 -7.99
C ALA A 131 -5.42 10.70 -9.35
N THR A 132 -4.61 10.45 -10.37
CA THR A 132 -4.94 10.90 -11.71
C THR A 132 -6.37 10.45 -11.91
N PRO A 133 -7.34 11.36 -12.08
CA PRO A 133 -8.74 10.97 -12.14
C PRO A 133 -8.84 9.84 -13.17
N GLU A 134 -9.50 8.78 -12.80
CA GLU A 134 -9.67 7.63 -13.70
C GLU A 134 -10.17 8.17 -15.05
N PRO A 135 -9.55 7.83 -16.19
CA PRO A 135 -9.93 8.38 -17.46
C PRO A 135 -11.41 8.12 -17.71
N THR A 136 -12.13 9.14 -18.15
CA THR A 136 -13.55 9.02 -18.48
C THR A 136 -13.72 8.27 -19.81
N SER A 137 -14.88 7.64 -20.06
CA SER A 137 -15.20 7.00 -21.34
C SER A 137 -15.01 7.98 -22.50
N GLU A 138 -15.38 9.23 -22.30
CA GLU A 138 -15.21 10.29 -23.30
C GLU A 138 -13.75 10.59 -23.62
N SER A 139 -12.87 10.64 -22.59
CA SER A 139 -11.43 10.85 -22.78
C SER A 139 -10.76 9.67 -23.47
N VAL A 140 -11.19 8.44 -23.19
CA VAL A 140 -10.72 7.23 -23.88
C VAL A 140 -11.14 7.24 -25.34
N ALA A 141 -12.40 7.55 -25.63
CA ALA A 141 -12.93 7.62 -27.01
C ALA A 141 -12.26 8.71 -27.85
N ALA A 142 -11.94 9.87 -27.25
CA ALA A 142 -11.28 10.99 -27.91
C ALA A 142 -9.78 10.78 -28.16
N THR A 143 -9.15 9.80 -27.48
CA THR A 143 -7.71 9.57 -27.57
C THR A 143 -7.39 8.67 -28.77
N THR A 144 -6.46 9.12 -29.61
CA THR A 144 -5.92 8.36 -30.76
C THR A 144 -4.47 7.91 -30.55
N ASP A 145 -3.80 8.44 -29.54
CA ASP A 145 -2.41 8.11 -29.19
C ASP A 145 -2.35 6.85 -28.34
N ARG A 146 -1.66 5.81 -28.87
CA ARG A 146 -1.53 4.50 -28.21
C ARG A 146 -0.72 4.53 -26.92
N GLU A 147 0.28 5.42 -26.82
CA GLU A 147 1.06 5.54 -25.56
C GLU A 147 0.22 6.22 -24.47
N VAL A 148 -0.61 7.18 -24.82
CA VAL A 148 -1.57 7.80 -23.90
C VAL A 148 -2.63 6.79 -23.46
N LEU A 149 -3.17 5.98 -24.36
CA LEU A 149 -4.12 4.90 -24.03
C LEU A 149 -3.50 3.86 -23.11
N LYS A 150 -2.23 3.51 -23.32
CA LYS A 150 -1.49 2.60 -22.45
C LYS A 150 -1.29 3.18 -21.03
N ALA A 151 -0.97 4.46 -20.93
CA ALA A 151 -0.87 5.15 -19.64
C ALA A 151 -2.23 5.19 -18.91
N MET A 152 -3.31 5.47 -19.64
CA MET A 152 -4.68 5.41 -19.14
C MET A 152 -5.04 4.01 -18.63
N TRP A 153 -4.66 2.94 -19.34
CA TRP A 153 -4.92 1.57 -18.96
C TRP A 153 -4.28 1.21 -17.60
N HIS A 154 -3.05 1.67 -17.37
CA HIS A 154 -2.36 1.43 -16.08
C HIS A 154 -3.01 2.17 -14.90
N ALA A 155 -3.68 3.30 -15.18
CA ALA A 155 -4.36 4.12 -14.18
C ALA A 155 -5.84 3.72 -13.93
N SER A 156 -6.35 2.70 -14.63
CA SER A 156 -7.78 2.35 -14.67
C SER A 156 -8.10 1.03 -13.98
N GLY A 157 -9.34 0.91 -13.47
CA GLY A 157 -9.94 -0.35 -13.04
C GLY A 157 -10.38 -1.25 -14.21
N ASP A 158 -10.83 -2.46 -13.90
CA ASP A 158 -11.06 -3.53 -14.90
C ASP A 158 -12.09 -3.15 -15.98
N GLU A 159 -13.17 -2.47 -15.59
CA GLU A 159 -14.22 -2.03 -16.52
C GLU A 159 -13.69 -1.01 -17.54
N ARG A 160 -12.91 -0.04 -17.08
CA ARG A 160 -12.31 0.98 -17.93
C ARG A 160 -11.19 0.43 -18.81
N ARG A 161 -10.45 -0.55 -18.34
CA ARG A 161 -9.45 -1.28 -19.12
C ARG A 161 -10.05 -1.95 -20.35
N ALA A 162 -11.24 -2.56 -20.20
CA ALA A 162 -11.94 -3.18 -21.32
C ALA A 162 -12.32 -2.14 -22.40
N GLU A 163 -12.76 -0.93 -22.01
CA GLU A 163 -13.05 0.15 -22.96
C GLU A 163 -11.79 0.63 -23.69
N ILE A 164 -10.66 0.75 -22.97
CA ILE A 164 -9.40 1.17 -23.58
C ILE A 164 -8.89 0.11 -24.56
N GLU A 165 -8.99 -1.16 -24.25
CA GLU A 165 -8.62 -2.26 -25.14
C GLU A 165 -9.48 -2.28 -26.41
N ALA A 166 -10.79 -2.02 -26.27
CA ALA A 166 -11.68 -1.89 -27.40
C ALA A 166 -11.28 -0.71 -28.31
N ARG A 167 -10.93 0.45 -27.74
CA ARG A 167 -10.46 1.62 -28.50
C ARG A 167 -9.14 1.38 -29.21
N VAL A 168 -8.19 0.71 -28.57
CA VAL A 168 -6.91 0.30 -29.21
C VAL A 168 -7.16 -0.62 -30.39
N ALA A 169 -8.09 -1.57 -30.28
CA ALA A 169 -8.44 -2.49 -31.36
C ALA A 169 -9.11 -1.76 -32.54
N GLU A 170 -9.95 -0.75 -32.26
CA GLU A 170 -10.59 0.08 -33.26
C GLU A 170 -9.56 0.90 -34.05
N LEU A 171 -8.65 1.58 -33.38
CA LEU A 171 -7.55 2.32 -34.02
C LEU A 171 -6.63 1.43 -34.87
N ALA A 172 -6.46 0.16 -34.47
CA ALA A 172 -5.70 -0.79 -35.24
C ALA A 172 -6.41 -1.16 -36.56
N LYS A 173 -7.75 -1.23 -36.57
CA LYS A 173 -8.57 -1.47 -37.79
C LYS A 173 -8.57 -0.26 -38.69
N GLU A 174 -8.73 0.96 -38.16
CA GLU A 174 -8.67 2.20 -38.89
C GLU A 174 -7.33 2.36 -39.65
N ALA A 175 -6.21 2.08 -38.94
CA ALA A 175 -4.88 2.13 -39.55
C ALA A 175 -4.64 1.07 -40.66
N ALA A 176 -5.38 -0.04 -40.62
CA ALA A 176 -5.29 -1.08 -41.65
C ALA A 176 -6.10 -0.76 -42.92
N THR A 177 -7.13 0.08 -42.80
CA THR A 177 -7.99 0.52 -43.91
C THR A 177 -7.45 1.74 -44.67
N ASP A 178 -6.60 2.55 -44.03
CA ASP A 178 -5.99 3.75 -44.65
C ASP A 178 -4.71 3.43 -45.45
N GLY A 179 -4.31 2.18 -45.51
CA GLY A 179 -3.09 1.72 -46.20
C GLY A 179 -3.30 0.97 -47.50
N GLU A 180 -4.51 1.00 -48.10
CA GLU A 180 -4.84 0.36 -49.39
C GLU A 180 -5.09 1.36 -50.53
#